data_6d1fda801c27760bcfe3bcafbfe7ea23
#
_entry.id   6d1fda801c27760bcfe3bcafbfe7ea23
#
_cell.length_a   1.000
_cell.length_b   1.000
_cell.length_c   1.000
_cell.angle_alpha   90.00
_cell.angle_beta   90.00
_cell.angle_gamma   90.00
#
_symmetry.space_group_name_H-M   'P 1'
#
loop_
_entity.id
_entity.type
_entity.pdbx_description
1 polymer ?
#
loop_
_entity_poly.entity_id
_entity_poly.type
_entity_poly.pdbx_seq_one_letter_code
_entity_poly.pdbx_strand_id
1 'polypeptide(L)'
;MRKIGISDIEDIALGAALLGAGGGGDPYIGKLLAIGAVKECGEVSLIDVDELSDDDVVVPVASVGAPTILTEKGVGSNEFTKLIDMVGSYYGKKITAIMPIEAGGVNSMLPIAAAARLGLPMVDVDGMGRAFPEIQMVTFTIGGVSASPMLFIDEKGNMGLMETINNKWVENICRAGCTACGGSVVSTEYVMTASQVREFGVRGIVTRSQELGRAIRGIKNCPENMTPEEYFFDYTGGFRLFKGKIADVLREKTLDRKSGSAGMPRPI
;
A
#
# COMPACT_ATOMS: atom_id res chain seq x y z
N MET A 1 -19.30 -1.30 7.07
CA MET A 1 -18.98 -1.73 5.68
C MET A 1 -19.41 -0.68 4.67
N ARG A 2 -18.58 -0.31 3.69
CA ARG A 2 -18.90 0.51 2.51
C ARG A 2 -18.28 -0.07 1.23
N LYS A 3 -18.70 0.40 0.06
CA LYS A 3 -18.11 -0.01 -1.22
C LYS A 3 -17.08 1.01 -1.69
N ILE A 4 -16.03 0.51 -2.35
CA ILE A 4 -15.05 1.31 -3.09
C ILE A 4 -15.35 1.13 -4.58
N GLY A 5 -15.82 2.21 -5.21
CA GLY A 5 -16.02 2.30 -6.64
C GLY A 5 -14.94 3.10 -7.34
N ILE A 6 -15.10 3.34 -8.66
CA ILE A 6 -14.08 4.01 -9.49
C ILE A 6 -13.78 5.43 -9.00
N SER A 7 -14.80 6.19 -8.61
CA SER A 7 -14.62 7.57 -8.10
C SER A 7 -13.84 7.60 -6.79
N ASP A 8 -14.04 6.58 -5.95
CA ASP A 8 -13.32 6.49 -4.67
C ASP A 8 -11.84 6.16 -4.89
N ILE A 9 -11.53 5.30 -5.89
CA ILE A 9 -10.15 4.96 -6.25
C ILE A 9 -9.36 6.20 -6.68
N GLU A 10 -9.98 7.14 -7.40
CA GLU A 10 -9.33 8.39 -7.79
C GLU A 10 -8.95 9.24 -6.58
N ASP A 11 -9.84 9.33 -5.60
CA ASP A 11 -9.58 10.05 -4.35
C ASP A 11 -8.50 9.34 -3.52
N ILE A 12 -8.63 8.02 -3.33
CA ILE A 12 -7.66 7.23 -2.58
C ILE A 12 -6.26 7.38 -3.18
N ALA A 13 -6.13 7.34 -4.52
CA ALA A 13 -4.84 7.50 -5.21
C ALA A 13 -4.18 8.86 -4.93
N LEU A 14 -4.96 9.95 -4.94
CA LEU A 14 -4.45 11.29 -4.65
C LEU A 14 -3.99 11.42 -3.18
N GLY A 15 -4.78 10.94 -2.24
CA GLY A 15 -4.43 10.99 -0.82
C GLY A 15 -3.27 10.07 -0.48
N ALA A 16 -3.22 8.87 -1.07
CA ALA A 16 -2.10 7.95 -0.92
C ALA A 16 -0.79 8.53 -1.49
N ALA A 17 -0.85 9.28 -2.60
CA ALA A 17 0.32 10.01 -3.12
C ALA A 17 0.85 11.04 -2.12
N LEU A 18 -0.05 11.75 -1.43
CA LEU A 18 0.33 12.71 -0.40
C LEU A 18 0.97 12.01 0.81
N LEU A 19 0.33 10.97 1.35
CA LEU A 19 0.84 10.20 2.49
C LEU A 19 2.13 9.46 2.15
N GLY A 20 2.26 8.98 0.91
CA GLY A 20 3.46 8.33 0.41
C GLY A 20 4.65 9.27 0.29
N ALA A 21 4.42 10.57 0.09
CA ALA A 21 5.48 11.59 -0.07
C ALA A 21 6.59 11.15 -1.06
N GLY A 22 6.21 10.46 -2.14
CA GLY A 22 7.12 9.88 -3.15
C GLY A 22 7.51 8.42 -2.88
N GLY A 23 7.13 7.83 -1.74
CA GLY A 23 7.28 6.41 -1.46
C GLY A 23 6.09 5.57 -1.95
N GLY A 24 6.25 4.24 -2.01
CA GLY A 24 5.22 3.31 -2.42
C GLY A 24 4.89 3.30 -3.92
N GLY A 25 5.70 3.95 -4.76
CA GLY A 25 5.56 3.97 -6.22
C GLY A 25 4.61 5.05 -6.77
N ASP A 26 4.48 5.10 -8.10
CA ASP A 26 3.60 6.04 -8.78
C ASP A 26 2.13 5.59 -8.65
N PRO A 27 1.26 6.40 -8.02
CA PRO A 27 -0.16 6.05 -7.85
C PRO A 27 -0.92 5.91 -9.16
N TYR A 28 -0.44 6.49 -10.26
CA TYR A 28 -1.15 6.46 -11.54
C TYR A 28 -1.31 5.04 -12.08
N ILE A 29 -0.24 4.26 -12.09
CA ILE A 29 -0.28 2.87 -12.57
C ILE A 29 -1.13 2.00 -11.64
N GLY A 30 -0.91 2.12 -10.32
CA GLY A 30 -1.73 1.42 -9.33
C GLY A 30 -3.23 1.74 -9.47
N LYS A 31 -3.56 3.01 -9.70
CA LYS A 31 -4.92 3.46 -9.95
C LYS A 31 -5.54 2.79 -11.18
N LEU A 32 -4.82 2.73 -12.29
CA LEU A 32 -5.32 2.07 -13.50
C LEU A 32 -5.58 0.58 -13.27
N LEU A 33 -4.70 -0.11 -12.55
CA LEU A 33 -4.88 -1.51 -12.17
C LEU A 33 -6.13 -1.71 -11.30
N ALA A 34 -6.31 -0.88 -10.27
CA ALA A 34 -7.48 -0.95 -9.40
C ALA A 34 -8.80 -0.65 -10.15
N ILE A 35 -8.81 0.39 -11.00
CA ILE A 35 -9.97 0.72 -11.83
C ILE A 35 -10.29 -0.42 -12.79
N GLY A 36 -9.28 -1.02 -13.43
CA GLY A 36 -9.45 -2.17 -14.31
C GLY A 36 -10.10 -3.35 -13.59
N ALA A 37 -9.56 -3.71 -12.42
CA ALA A 37 -10.08 -4.80 -11.61
C ALA A 37 -11.54 -4.55 -11.15
N VAL A 38 -11.85 -3.33 -10.69
CA VAL A 38 -13.21 -2.98 -10.25
C VAL A 38 -14.20 -2.96 -11.43
N LYS A 39 -13.77 -2.54 -12.62
CA LYS A 39 -14.62 -2.62 -13.83
C LYS A 39 -14.94 -4.06 -14.22
N GLU A 40 -13.99 -4.98 -14.08
CA GLU A 40 -14.16 -6.37 -14.47
C GLU A 40 -14.89 -7.20 -13.40
N CYS A 41 -14.59 -6.98 -12.13
CA CYS A 41 -15.01 -7.85 -11.03
C CYS A 41 -16.05 -7.21 -10.08
N GLY A 42 -16.28 -5.91 -10.18
CA GLY A 42 -17.20 -5.18 -9.31
C GLY A 42 -16.48 -4.43 -8.16
N GLU A 43 -17.28 -3.66 -7.43
CA GLU A 43 -16.81 -2.83 -6.33
C GLU A 43 -16.29 -3.64 -5.14
N VAL A 44 -15.26 -3.14 -4.48
CA VAL A 44 -14.64 -3.77 -3.31
C VAL A 44 -15.38 -3.35 -2.03
N SER A 45 -15.67 -4.32 -1.16
CA SER A 45 -16.18 -4.04 0.18
C SER A 45 -15.04 -3.58 1.08
N LEU A 46 -15.07 -2.34 1.54
CA LEU A 46 -14.20 -1.86 2.61
C LEU A 46 -14.90 -2.06 3.95
N ILE A 47 -14.25 -2.77 4.85
CA ILE A 47 -14.77 -3.14 6.17
C ILE A 47 -13.88 -2.60 7.28
N ASP A 48 -14.45 -2.39 8.46
CA ASP A 48 -13.66 -2.19 9.67
C ASP A 48 -13.11 -3.54 10.16
N VAL A 49 -11.96 -3.53 10.81
CA VAL A 49 -11.38 -4.75 11.38
C VAL A 49 -12.28 -5.36 12.47
N ASP A 50 -13.12 -4.56 13.11
CA ASP A 50 -14.06 -5.03 14.13
C ASP A 50 -15.25 -5.81 13.52
N GLU A 51 -15.42 -5.81 12.20
CA GLU A 51 -16.39 -6.64 11.49
C GLU A 51 -15.90 -8.09 11.29
N LEU A 52 -14.63 -8.38 11.62
CA LEU A 52 -14.01 -9.71 11.51
C LEU A 52 -13.96 -10.42 12.88
N SER A 53 -14.03 -11.74 12.84
CA SER A 53 -13.77 -12.60 14.02
C SER A 53 -12.26 -12.63 14.33
N ASP A 54 -11.89 -12.84 15.59
CA ASP A 54 -10.50 -12.77 16.06
C ASP A 54 -9.54 -13.67 15.27
N ASP A 55 -10.00 -14.85 14.87
CA ASP A 55 -9.20 -15.86 14.14
C ASP A 55 -9.25 -15.71 12.60
N ASP A 56 -10.02 -14.75 12.07
CA ASP A 56 -10.07 -14.47 10.64
C ASP A 56 -8.68 -14.09 10.12
N VAL A 57 -8.31 -14.61 8.95
CA VAL A 57 -6.98 -14.39 8.39
C VAL A 57 -6.99 -13.20 7.45
N VAL A 58 -6.20 -12.20 7.78
CA VAL A 58 -6.02 -10.98 7.00
C VAL A 58 -4.62 -10.98 6.37
N VAL A 59 -4.58 -10.68 5.07
CA VAL A 59 -3.35 -10.75 4.28
C VAL A 59 -3.03 -9.41 3.65
N PRO A 60 -1.90 -8.79 3.98
CA PRO A 60 -1.40 -7.64 3.25
C PRO A 60 -1.01 -8.03 1.82
N VAL A 61 -1.30 -7.16 0.86
CA VAL A 61 -0.82 -7.29 -0.52
C VAL A 61 -0.04 -6.04 -0.89
N ALA A 62 1.19 -6.25 -1.33
CA ALA A 62 2.12 -5.16 -1.65
C ALA A 62 2.93 -5.47 -2.91
N SER A 63 3.68 -4.49 -3.36
CA SER A 63 4.77 -4.66 -4.30
C SER A 63 6.07 -4.20 -3.67
N VAL A 64 7.09 -5.02 -3.83
CA VAL A 64 8.46 -4.70 -3.44
C VAL A 64 9.31 -4.54 -4.68
N GLY A 65 10.12 -3.48 -4.74
CA GLY A 65 11.03 -3.25 -5.85
C GLY A 65 11.17 -1.80 -6.26
N ALA A 66 11.71 -1.58 -7.47
CA ALA A 66 11.86 -0.25 -8.03
C ALA A 66 10.55 0.22 -8.67
N PRO A 67 10.00 1.37 -8.27
CA PRO A 67 8.71 1.86 -8.78
C PRO A 67 8.68 2.01 -10.31
N THR A 68 9.78 2.44 -10.91
CA THR A 68 9.91 2.59 -12.36
C THR A 68 9.78 1.26 -13.10
N ILE A 69 10.32 0.19 -12.53
CA ILE A 69 10.26 -1.15 -13.11
C ILE A 69 8.83 -1.69 -13.05
N LEU A 70 8.13 -1.45 -11.97
CA LEU A 70 6.71 -1.84 -11.86
C LEU A 70 5.84 -1.15 -12.92
N THR A 71 6.17 0.11 -13.25
CA THR A 71 5.50 0.87 -14.31
C THR A 71 5.71 0.24 -15.69
N GLU A 72 6.90 -0.28 -15.96
CA GLU A 72 7.24 -0.90 -17.25
C GLU A 72 6.71 -2.32 -17.39
N LYS A 73 6.78 -3.12 -16.31
CA LYS A 73 6.37 -4.53 -16.31
C LYS A 73 4.86 -4.72 -16.16
N GLY A 74 4.22 -3.84 -15.39
CA GLY A 74 2.85 -4.02 -14.95
C GLY A 74 2.70 -5.13 -13.90
N VAL A 75 1.46 -5.36 -13.50
CA VAL A 75 1.03 -6.51 -12.66
C VAL A 75 -0.11 -7.19 -13.40
N GLY A 76 0.01 -8.47 -13.65
CA GLY A 76 -1.04 -9.26 -14.27
C GLY A 76 -2.20 -9.56 -13.32
N SER A 77 -3.21 -10.23 -13.85
CA SER A 77 -4.39 -10.56 -13.06
C SER A 77 -4.25 -11.84 -12.24
N ASN A 78 -3.37 -12.72 -12.66
CA ASN A 78 -3.24 -14.05 -12.07
C ASN A 78 -2.28 -14.12 -10.89
N GLU A 79 -1.41 -13.12 -10.72
CA GLU A 79 -0.44 -13.10 -9.64
C GLU A 79 -1.11 -13.06 -8.27
N PHE A 80 -2.16 -12.26 -8.11
CA PHE A 80 -2.88 -12.17 -6.85
C PHE A 80 -3.50 -13.51 -6.46
N THR A 81 -4.18 -14.19 -7.41
CA THR A 81 -4.80 -15.48 -7.14
C THR A 81 -3.75 -16.52 -6.74
N LYS A 82 -2.68 -16.66 -7.52
CA LYS A 82 -1.61 -17.59 -7.22
C LYS A 82 -0.94 -17.32 -5.88
N LEU A 83 -0.69 -16.03 -5.57
CA LEU A 83 -0.08 -15.63 -4.31
C LEU A 83 -0.97 -16.01 -3.12
N ILE A 84 -2.26 -15.68 -3.18
CA ILE A 84 -3.21 -15.97 -2.09
C ILE A 84 -3.47 -17.49 -1.95
N ASP A 85 -3.53 -18.22 -3.06
CA ASP A 85 -3.64 -19.70 -3.03
C ASP A 85 -2.42 -20.33 -2.35
N MET A 86 -1.21 -19.81 -2.62
CA MET A 86 0.01 -20.26 -1.97
C MET A 86 0.00 -19.96 -0.47
N VAL A 87 -0.47 -18.76 -0.06
CA VAL A 87 -0.66 -18.42 1.36
C VAL A 87 -1.63 -19.40 2.02
N GLY A 88 -2.81 -19.59 1.44
CA GLY A 88 -3.83 -20.49 1.96
C GLY A 88 -3.30 -21.92 2.11
N SER A 89 -2.57 -22.40 1.11
CA SER A 89 -1.96 -23.73 1.13
C SER A 89 -0.90 -23.89 2.20
N TYR A 90 -0.04 -22.89 2.36
CA TYR A 90 1.03 -22.92 3.36
C TYR A 90 0.48 -22.89 4.80
N TYR A 91 -0.47 -21.99 5.08
CA TYR A 91 -1.04 -21.87 6.43
C TYR A 91 -2.14 -22.88 6.73
N GLY A 92 -2.64 -23.60 5.72
CA GLY A 92 -3.81 -24.49 5.88
C GLY A 92 -5.07 -23.74 6.31
N LYS A 93 -5.18 -22.47 5.97
CA LYS A 93 -6.28 -21.58 6.39
C LYS A 93 -6.88 -20.85 5.19
N LYS A 94 -8.19 -20.59 5.25
CA LYS A 94 -8.86 -19.72 4.30
C LYS A 94 -8.52 -18.28 4.59
N ILE A 95 -8.15 -17.52 3.56
CA ILE A 95 -7.96 -16.07 3.67
C ILE A 95 -9.33 -15.39 3.70
N THR A 96 -9.55 -14.52 4.68
CA THR A 96 -10.84 -13.87 4.91
C THR A 96 -10.88 -12.46 4.35
N ALA A 97 -9.77 -11.72 4.42
CA ALA A 97 -9.70 -10.34 3.96
C ALA A 97 -8.29 -9.95 3.47
N ILE A 98 -8.25 -8.92 2.64
CA ILE A 98 -7.03 -8.27 2.15
C ILE A 98 -6.84 -6.94 2.88
N MET A 99 -5.60 -6.44 3.00
CA MET A 99 -5.31 -5.10 3.48
C MET A 99 -4.09 -4.49 2.79
N PRO A 100 -3.94 -3.16 2.77
CA PRO A 100 -2.67 -2.53 2.43
C PRO A 100 -1.65 -2.73 3.56
N ILE A 101 -0.37 -2.84 3.21
CA ILE A 101 0.69 -2.83 4.23
C ILE A 101 1.08 -1.40 4.62
N GLU A 102 0.88 -0.44 3.71
CA GLU A 102 1.23 0.97 3.86
C GLU A 102 0.30 1.88 3.06
N ALA A 103 0.29 3.16 3.40
CA ALA A 103 -0.28 4.21 2.56
C ALA A 103 0.81 4.78 1.64
N GLY A 104 0.96 4.19 0.47
CA GLY A 104 1.91 4.59 -0.57
C GLY A 104 1.25 4.54 -1.95
N GLY A 105 1.87 5.12 -2.97
CA GLY A 105 1.26 5.26 -4.29
C GLY A 105 0.65 3.97 -4.84
N VAL A 106 1.47 3.02 -5.28
CA VAL A 106 1.01 1.74 -5.82
C VAL A 106 0.47 0.84 -4.71
N ASN A 107 1.12 0.82 -3.54
CA ASN A 107 0.79 -0.12 -2.45
C ASN A 107 -0.56 0.16 -1.78
N SER A 108 -1.16 1.33 -1.97
CA SER A 108 -2.57 1.56 -1.61
C SER A 108 -3.54 1.04 -2.66
N MET A 109 -3.11 0.88 -3.91
CA MET A 109 -3.97 0.50 -5.02
C MET A 109 -3.99 -1.01 -5.29
N LEU A 110 -2.85 -1.69 -5.10
CA LEU A 110 -2.74 -3.14 -5.33
C LEU A 110 -3.71 -3.95 -4.46
N PRO A 111 -3.91 -3.64 -3.16
CA PRO A 111 -4.90 -4.35 -2.35
C PRO A 111 -6.32 -4.21 -2.88
N ILE A 112 -6.69 -3.06 -3.45
CA ILE A 112 -8.01 -2.86 -4.07
C ILE A 112 -8.15 -3.77 -5.29
N ALA A 113 -7.12 -3.83 -6.15
CA ALA A 113 -7.13 -4.71 -7.32
C ALA A 113 -7.19 -6.19 -6.93
N ALA A 114 -6.41 -6.59 -5.91
CA ALA A 114 -6.42 -7.95 -5.38
C ALA A 114 -7.78 -8.32 -4.79
N ALA A 115 -8.35 -7.46 -3.93
CA ALA A 115 -9.64 -7.68 -3.29
C ALA A 115 -10.78 -7.82 -4.32
N ALA A 116 -10.80 -6.98 -5.36
CA ALA A 116 -11.78 -7.06 -6.45
C ALA A 116 -11.68 -8.41 -7.18
N ARG A 117 -10.47 -8.82 -7.58
CA ARG A 117 -10.25 -10.06 -8.36
C ARG A 117 -10.51 -11.33 -7.56
N LEU A 118 -10.24 -11.28 -6.26
CA LEU A 118 -10.43 -12.43 -5.36
C LEU A 118 -11.85 -12.48 -4.78
N GLY A 119 -12.66 -11.44 -4.95
CA GLY A 119 -13.98 -11.34 -4.33
C GLY A 119 -13.92 -11.26 -2.79
N LEU A 120 -12.78 -10.79 -2.24
CA LEU A 120 -12.56 -10.65 -0.80
C LEU A 120 -12.80 -9.21 -0.35
N PRO A 121 -13.24 -8.99 0.90
CA PRO A 121 -13.28 -7.65 1.46
C PRO A 121 -11.86 -7.12 1.71
N MET A 122 -11.73 -5.79 1.73
CA MET A 122 -10.52 -5.09 2.14
C MET A 122 -10.74 -4.45 3.50
N VAL A 123 -9.78 -4.60 4.41
CA VAL A 123 -9.82 -4.00 5.75
C VAL A 123 -9.22 -2.59 5.70
N ASP A 124 -9.86 -1.63 6.37
CA ASP A 124 -9.42 -0.24 6.45
C ASP A 124 -8.32 -0.04 7.52
N VAL A 125 -7.21 -0.73 7.32
CA VAL A 125 -6.04 -0.72 8.23
C VAL A 125 -4.76 -0.87 7.41
N ASP A 126 -3.66 -0.27 7.85
CA ASP A 126 -2.32 -0.58 7.37
C ASP A 126 -1.30 -0.72 8.53
N GLY A 127 -0.04 -0.89 8.22
CA GLY A 127 1.02 -1.05 9.21
C GLY A 127 1.82 0.21 9.51
N MET A 128 1.51 1.37 8.92
CA MET A 128 2.37 2.56 9.10
C MET A 128 1.65 3.90 9.03
N GLY A 129 0.53 4.02 8.33
CA GLY A 129 -0.15 5.29 8.07
C GLY A 129 0.52 6.18 7.01
N ARG A 130 1.58 5.72 6.40
CA ARG A 130 2.35 6.36 5.32
C ARG A 130 3.28 5.34 4.67
N ALA A 131 3.99 5.72 3.59
CA ALA A 131 5.02 4.87 3.00
C ALA A 131 6.23 4.70 3.93
N PHE A 132 6.90 3.56 3.82
CA PHE A 132 8.09 3.21 4.60
C PHE A 132 9.16 2.53 3.70
N PRO A 133 10.46 2.62 4.07
CA PRO A 133 11.55 2.19 3.20
C PRO A 133 11.93 0.71 3.32
N GLU A 134 11.65 0.05 4.44
CA GLU A 134 12.08 -1.33 4.72
C GLU A 134 10.95 -2.13 5.37
N ILE A 135 10.75 -3.39 4.97
CA ILE A 135 9.63 -4.27 5.35
C ILE A 135 9.35 -4.30 6.86
N GLN A 136 10.40 -4.28 7.70
CA GLN A 136 10.21 -4.33 9.16
C GLN A 136 9.78 -3.01 9.81
N MET A 137 9.69 -1.91 9.04
CA MET A 137 9.38 -0.58 9.60
C MET A 137 7.87 -0.34 9.68
N VAL A 138 7.16 -1.23 10.33
CA VAL A 138 5.70 -1.18 10.53
C VAL A 138 5.33 -1.43 11.98
N THR A 139 4.14 -1.01 12.37
CA THR A 139 3.62 -1.20 13.74
C THR A 139 3.52 -2.67 14.13
N PHE A 140 3.27 -3.56 13.17
CA PHE A 140 3.23 -5.01 13.39
C PHE A 140 4.55 -5.56 13.93
N THR A 141 5.70 -5.07 13.44
CA THR A 141 7.01 -5.43 14.00
C THR A 141 7.15 -4.97 15.46
N ILE A 142 6.65 -3.78 15.79
CA ILE A 142 6.63 -3.28 17.18
C ILE A 142 5.77 -4.18 18.07
N GLY A 143 4.65 -4.65 17.54
CA GLY A 143 3.75 -5.62 18.18
C GLY A 143 4.30 -7.06 18.26
N GLY A 144 5.52 -7.31 17.75
CA GLY A 144 6.14 -8.64 17.78
C GLY A 144 5.60 -9.60 16.69
N VAL A 145 4.86 -9.11 15.72
CA VAL A 145 4.36 -9.93 14.61
C VAL A 145 5.51 -10.21 13.62
N SER A 146 5.60 -11.45 13.16
CA SER A 146 6.58 -11.86 12.16
C SER A 146 6.13 -11.51 10.75
N ALA A 147 7.02 -10.89 9.95
CA ALA A 147 6.86 -10.77 8.52
C ALA A 147 7.12 -12.11 7.78
N SER A 148 7.76 -13.07 8.47
CA SER A 148 8.07 -14.40 7.94
C SER A 148 6.95 -15.39 8.34
N PRO A 149 6.57 -16.28 7.42
CA PRO A 149 7.06 -16.41 6.05
C PRO A 149 6.57 -15.29 5.15
N MET A 150 7.43 -14.83 4.24
CA MET A 150 7.07 -13.95 3.15
C MET A 150 6.91 -14.75 1.85
N LEU A 151 5.88 -14.45 1.10
CA LEU A 151 5.62 -15.05 -0.19
C LEU A 151 5.65 -13.95 -1.26
N PHE A 152 6.17 -14.29 -2.45
CA PHE A 152 6.20 -13.33 -3.56
C PHE A 152 6.06 -14.03 -4.91
N ILE A 153 5.67 -13.26 -5.90
CA ILE A 153 5.53 -13.71 -7.29
C ILE A 153 5.96 -12.58 -8.24
N ASP A 154 6.65 -12.93 -9.33
CA ASP A 154 6.96 -12.01 -10.42
C ASP A 154 5.95 -12.11 -11.58
N GLU A 155 6.07 -11.22 -12.55
CA GLU A 155 5.20 -11.15 -13.74
C GLU A 155 5.32 -12.38 -14.68
N LYS A 156 6.37 -13.20 -14.53
CA LYS A 156 6.57 -14.43 -15.30
C LYS A 156 5.96 -15.65 -14.62
N GLY A 157 5.54 -15.48 -13.35
CA GLY A 157 4.99 -16.53 -12.53
C GLY A 157 6.06 -17.29 -11.72
N ASN A 158 7.29 -16.77 -11.60
CA ASN A 158 8.24 -17.29 -10.62
C ASN A 158 7.77 -16.95 -9.23
N MET A 159 7.63 -17.95 -8.38
CA MET A 159 7.12 -17.83 -7.02
C MET A 159 8.18 -18.21 -6.02
N GLY A 160 8.21 -17.48 -4.90
CA GLY A 160 9.08 -17.78 -3.78
C GLY A 160 8.35 -17.70 -2.45
N LEU A 161 8.75 -18.59 -1.55
CA LEU A 161 8.42 -18.55 -0.13
C LEU A 161 9.71 -18.52 0.63
N MET A 162 9.84 -17.60 1.58
CA MET A 162 11.02 -17.52 2.43
C MET A 162 10.63 -17.49 3.91
N GLU A 163 11.29 -18.37 4.67
CA GLU A 163 11.28 -18.32 6.13
C GLU A 163 12.59 -17.72 6.63
N THR A 164 12.51 -16.84 7.60
CA THR A 164 13.68 -16.12 8.12
C THR A 164 13.64 -16.05 9.64
N ILE A 165 14.80 -15.82 10.24
CA ILE A 165 14.96 -15.77 11.70
C ILE A 165 14.38 -14.48 12.32
N ASN A 166 14.18 -13.42 11.55
CA ASN A 166 13.56 -12.16 11.99
C ASN A 166 13.17 -11.28 10.78
N ASN A 167 12.39 -10.23 11.03
CA ASN A 167 11.84 -9.33 10.00
C ASN A 167 12.93 -8.59 9.20
N LYS A 168 14.11 -8.31 9.78
CA LYS A 168 15.23 -7.68 9.05
C LYS A 168 15.80 -8.60 7.96
N TRP A 169 15.85 -9.90 8.22
CA TRP A 169 16.28 -10.87 7.21
C TRP A 169 15.23 -11.05 6.10
N VAL A 170 13.94 -10.87 6.40
CA VAL A 170 12.91 -10.81 5.35
C VAL A 170 13.24 -9.70 4.35
N GLU A 171 13.54 -8.48 4.84
CA GLU A 171 13.94 -7.36 3.98
C GLU A 171 15.17 -7.70 3.14
N ASN A 172 16.23 -8.18 3.77
CA ASN A 172 17.52 -8.43 3.10
C ASN A 172 17.38 -9.48 1.97
N ILE A 173 16.71 -10.59 2.24
CA ILE A 173 16.55 -11.69 1.28
C ILE A 173 15.53 -11.29 0.19
N CYS A 174 14.44 -10.61 0.58
CA CYS A 174 13.45 -10.12 -0.38
C CYS A 174 14.08 -9.18 -1.42
N ARG A 175 14.97 -8.26 -1.01
CA ARG A 175 15.67 -7.36 -1.96
C ARG A 175 16.55 -8.12 -2.94
N ALA A 176 17.25 -9.17 -2.48
CA ALA A 176 18.05 -10.02 -3.36
C ALA A 176 17.17 -10.80 -4.35
N GLY A 177 16.10 -11.43 -3.86
CA GLY A 177 15.12 -12.15 -4.67
C GLY A 177 14.42 -11.24 -5.69
N CYS A 178 13.99 -10.05 -5.26
CA CYS A 178 13.38 -9.04 -6.13
C CYS A 178 14.33 -8.63 -7.27
N THR A 179 15.64 -8.46 -6.98
CA THR A 179 16.64 -8.19 -8.01
C THR A 179 16.73 -9.32 -9.02
N ALA A 180 16.75 -10.58 -8.56
CA ALA A 180 16.78 -11.76 -9.42
C ALA A 180 15.51 -11.88 -10.28
N CYS A 181 14.36 -11.46 -9.76
CA CYS A 181 13.07 -11.40 -10.46
C CYS A 181 12.96 -10.18 -11.41
N GLY A 182 14.06 -9.47 -11.67
CA GLY A 182 14.08 -8.32 -12.58
C GLY A 182 13.57 -7.03 -11.96
N GLY A 183 13.66 -6.87 -10.63
CA GLY A 183 13.56 -5.62 -9.90
C GLY A 183 12.19 -5.24 -9.34
N SER A 184 11.16 -6.07 -9.52
CA SER A 184 9.85 -5.91 -8.84
C SER A 184 9.15 -7.24 -8.69
N VAL A 185 8.42 -7.41 -7.57
CA VAL A 185 7.57 -8.57 -7.27
C VAL A 185 6.29 -8.09 -6.57
N VAL A 186 5.22 -8.85 -6.71
CA VAL A 186 4.05 -8.75 -5.82
C VAL A 186 4.30 -9.66 -4.63
N SER A 187 4.00 -9.18 -3.43
CA SER A 187 4.32 -9.90 -2.20
C SER A 187 3.20 -9.87 -1.18
N THR A 188 3.33 -10.78 -0.24
CA THR A 188 2.62 -10.76 1.03
C THR A 188 3.57 -11.17 2.15
N GLU A 189 3.55 -10.40 3.19
CA GLU A 189 4.23 -10.59 4.45
C GLU A 189 3.26 -10.25 5.58
N TYR A 190 3.58 -10.56 6.83
CA TYR A 190 2.68 -10.31 7.96
C TYR A 190 1.28 -10.90 7.76
N VAL A 191 1.21 -12.20 7.42
CA VAL A 191 -0.08 -12.90 7.43
C VAL A 191 -0.56 -13.00 8.89
N MET A 192 -1.68 -12.34 9.19
CA MET A 192 -2.12 -12.09 10.56
C MET A 192 -3.54 -12.56 10.81
N THR A 193 -3.86 -12.74 12.09
CA THR A 193 -5.26 -12.81 12.53
C THR A 193 -5.87 -11.41 12.63
N ALA A 194 -7.19 -11.31 12.52
CA ALA A 194 -7.88 -10.03 12.69
C ALA A 194 -7.64 -9.42 14.09
N SER A 195 -7.45 -10.25 15.11
CA SER A 195 -7.05 -9.80 16.45
C SER A 195 -5.73 -9.04 16.43
N GLN A 196 -4.70 -9.57 15.74
CA GLN A 196 -3.39 -8.90 15.60
C GLN A 196 -3.49 -7.60 14.79
N VAL A 197 -4.27 -7.61 13.71
CA VAL A 197 -4.51 -6.39 12.90
C VAL A 197 -5.22 -5.32 13.73
N ARG A 198 -6.19 -5.71 14.57
CA ARG A 198 -6.94 -4.82 15.46
C ARG A 198 -6.05 -4.17 16.51
N GLU A 199 -5.12 -4.94 17.08
CA GLU A 199 -4.23 -4.48 18.15
C GLU A 199 -3.10 -3.58 17.64
N PHE A 200 -2.50 -3.93 16.51
CA PHE A 200 -1.26 -3.28 16.07
C PHE A 200 -1.40 -2.42 14.81
N GLY A 201 -2.51 -2.49 14.09
CA GLY A 201 -2.70 -1.79 12.84
C GLY A 201 -3.07 -0.31 13.00
N VAL A 202 -2.76 0.49 12.00
CA VAL A 202 -3.18 1.90 11.86
C VAL A 202 -4.52 1.94 11.16
N ARG A 203 -5.59 2.18 11.93
CA ARG A 203 -6.97 2.13 11.44
C ARG A 203 -7.36 3.33 10.59
N GLY A 204 -8.27 3.12 9.66
CA GLY A 204 -8.91 4.17 8.89
C GLY A 204 -8.04 4.76 7.78
N ILE A 205 -6.96 4.09 7.38
CA ILE A 205 -5.97 4.67 6.46
C ILE A 205 -6.49 4.78 5.03
N VAL A 206 -7.31 3.84 4.57
CA VAL A 206 -7.92 3.90 3.22
C VAL A 206 -8.95 5.03 3.19
N THR A 207 -9.77 5.13 4.23
CA THR A 207 -10.72 6.23 4.41
C THR A 207 -9.99 7.57 4.50
N ARG A 208 -8.91 7.66 5.27
CA ARG A 208 -8.08 8.87 5.38
C ARG A 208 -7.47 9.26 4.04
N SER A 209 -6.94 8.30 3.28
CA SER A 209 -6.43 8.56 1.93
C SER A 209 -7.53 9.11 1.02
N GLN A 210 -8.73 8.56 1.08
CA GLN A 210 -9.86 9.06 0.30
C GLN A 210 -10.25 10.49 0.69
N GLU A 211 -10.32 10.78 1.98
CA GLU A 211 -10.63 12.12 2.50
C GLU A 211 -9.61 13.15 2.04
N LEU A 212 -8.32 12.85 2.15
CA LEU A 212 -7.24 13.71 1.67
C LEU A 212 -7.36 13.97 0.16
N GLY A 213 -7.66 12.93 -0.63
CA GLY A 213 -7.87 13.09 -2.06
C GLY A 213 -9.07 13.97 -2.41
N ARG A 214 -10.18 13.81 -1.67
CA ARG A 214 -11.34 14.70 -1.78
C ARG A 214 -11.00 16.14 -1.44
N ALA A 215 -10.23 16.37 -0.37
CA ALA A 215 -9.75 17.70 0.00
C ALA A 215 -8.91 18.32 -1.12
N ILE A 216 -7.97 17.57 -1.70
CA ILE A 216 -7.12 18.05 -2.81
C ILE A 216 -7.97 18.42 -4.01
N ARG A 217 -8.94 17.60 -4.40
CA ARG A 217 -9.86 17.91 -5.51
C ARG A 217 -10.83 19.03 -5.17
N GLY A 218 -11.22 19.14 -3.91
CA GLY A 218 -12.14 20.15 -3.37
C GLY A 218 -11.58 21.57 -3.34
N ILE A 219 -10.27 21.75 -3.44
CA ILE A 219 -9.62 23.07 -3.46
C ILE A 219 -10.25 24.02 -4.48
N LYS A 220 -10.74 23.51 -5.61
CA LYS A 220 -11.43 24.30 -6.63
C LYS A 220 -12.78 24.87 -6.17
N ASN A 221 -13.36 24.29 -5.12
CA ASN A 221 -14.64 24.68 -4.54
C ASN A 221 -14.46 25.34 -3.16
N CYS A 222 -13.26 25.87 -2.90
CA CYS A 222 -12.94 26.58 -1.68
C CYS A 222 -13.92 27.77 -1.49
N PRO A 223 -14.49 28.00 -0.30
CA PRO A 223 -15.33 29.16 -0.01
C PRO A 223 -14.60 30.48 -0.31
N GLU A 224 -15.33 31.50 -0.78
CA GLU A 224 -14.73 32.79 -1.16
C GLU A 224 -14.01 33.52 0.00
N ASN A 225 -14.41 33.21 1.24
CA ASN A 225 -13.80 33.79 2.44
C ASN A 225 -12.58 33.03 2.95
N MET A 226 -12.09 32.01 2.21
CA MET A 226 -11.00 31.14 2.62
C MET A 226 -10.03 30.95 1.45
N THR A 227 -8.73 30.92 1.73
CA THR A 227 -7.75 30.53 0.71
C THR A 227 -7.75 29.01 0.50
N PRO A 228 -7.33 28.51 -0.69
CA PRO A 228 -7.19 27.09 -0.93
C PRO A 228 -6.32 26.37 0.11
N GLU A 229 -5.29 27.04 0.61
CA GLU A 229 -4.39 26.51 1.63
C GLU A 229 -5.08 26.40 3.00
N GLU A 230 -5.82 27.43 3.41
CA GLU A 230 -6.61 27.40 4.65
C GLU A 230 -7.66 26.31 4.61
N TYR A 231 -8.38 26.18 3.49
CA TYR A 231 -9.34 25.11 3.28
C TYR A 231 -8.71 23.72 3.44
N PHE A 232 -7.54 23.51 2.82
CA PHE A 232 -6.83 22.23 2.92
C PHE A 232 -6.34 21.94 4.36
N PHE A 233 -5.80 22.94 5.05
CA PHE A 233 -5.34 22.78 6.43
C PHE A 233 -6.49 22.56 7.41
N ASP A 234 -7.59 23.27 7.26
CA ASP A 234 -8.79 23.07 8.06
C ASP A 234 -9.34 21.65 7.91
N TYR A 235 -9.44 21.18 6.65
CA TYR A 235 -9.90 19.84 6.34
C TYR A 235 -8.96 18.72 6.86
N THR A 236 -7.66 18.93 6.77
CA THR A 236 -6.66 17.89 7.09
C THR A 236 -6.18 17.93 8.53
N GLY A 237 -6.48 19.00 9.27
CA GLY A 237 -5.92 19.25 10.60
C GLY A 237 -4.41 19.54 10.54
N GLY A 238 -3.89 19.96 9.39
CA GLY A 238 -2.49 20.29 9.17
C GLY A 238 -2.16 21.74 9.53
N PHE A 239 -0.88 22.06 9.59
CA PHE A 239 -0.39 23.42 9.76
C PHE A 239 0.79 23.70 8.84
N ARG A 240 0.91 24.97 8.46
CA ARG A 240 1.95 25.40 7.53
C ARG A 240 3.30 25.48 8.22
N LEU A 241 4.29 24.70 7.72
CA LEU A 241 5.68 24.83 8.12
C LEU A 241 6.45 25.81 7.23
N PHE A 242 6.10 25.89 5.94
CA PHE A 242 6.80 26.71 4.96
C PHE A 242 5.89 27.07 3.79
N LYS A 243 6.15 28.20 3.14
CA LYS A 243 5.55 28.62 1.88
C LYS A 243 6.62 29.14 0.93
N GLY A 244 6.70 28.60 -0.28
CA GLY A 244 7.69 29.01 -1.28
C GLY A 244 7.38 28.44 -2.65
N LYS A 245 8.22 28.80 -3.63
CA LYS A 245 8.23 28.19 -4.97
C LYS A 245 9.36 27.18 -5.05
N ILE A 246 9.10 26.05 -5.72
CA ILE A 246 10.17 25.11 -6.06
C ILE A 246 11.05 25.81 -7.11
N ALA A 247 12.31 26.07 -6.75
CA ALA A 247 13.29 26.68 -7.64
C ALA A 247 14.06 25.64 -8.43
N ASP A 248 14.39 24.50 -7.81
CA ASP A 248 15.09 23.39 -8.42
C ASP A 248 14.78 22.09 -7.73
N VAL A 249 14.94 20.96 -8.44
CA VAL A 249 14.77 19.60 -7.91
C VAL A 249 16.01 18.79 -8.29
N LEU A 250 16.97 18.68 -7.37
CA LEU A 250 18.14 17.85 -7.54
C LEU A 250 17.79 16.39 -7.23
N ARG A 251 17.95 15.51 -8.24
CA ARG A 251 17.80 14.06 -8.09
C ARG A 251 19.16 13.41 -8.17
N GLU A 252 19.75 13.09 -7.05
CA GLU A 252 21.00 12.35 -6.97
C GLU A 252 20.76 10.87 -6.69
N LYS A 253 21.39 9.99 -7.48
CA LYS A 253 21.52 8.58 -7.12
C LYS A 253 22.64 8.46 -6.10
N THR A 254 22.28 8.40 -4.81
CA THR A 254 23.27 8.05 -3.79
C THR A 254 23.60 6.55 -3.89
N LEU A 255 24.85 6.20 -3.62
CA LEU A 255 25.30 4.80 -3.52
C LEU A 255 24.66 4.06 -2.32
N ASP A 256 23.91 4.77 -1.48
CA ASP A 256 23.15 4.18 -0.40
C ASP A 256 21.91 3.47 -0.97
N ARG A 257 22.12 2.18 -1.30
CA ARG A 257 21.10 1.28 -1.84
C ARG A 257 19.98 0.94 -0.84
N LYS A 258 20.01 1.51 0.37
CA LYS A 258 19.04 1.20 1.44
C LYS A 258 17.74 1.99 1.35
N SER A 259 17.73 3.13 0.68
CA SER A 259 16.49 3.85 0.43
C SER A 259 15.97 3.50 -0.97
N GLY A 260 15.11 2.50 -1.08
CA GLY A 260 14.34 2.19 -2.29
C GLY A 260 13.34 3.29 -2.68
N SER A 261 13.31 4.40 -1.96
CA SER A 261 12.58 5.62 -2.31
C SER A 261 13.47 6.47 -3.22
N ALA A 262 13.40 6.23 -4.53
CA ALA A 262 13.90 7.18 -5.49
C ALA A 262 13.17 8.52 -5.27
N GLY A 263 13.87 9.48 -4.66
CA GLY A 263 13.52 10.88 -4.78
C GLY A 263 12.67 11.51 -3.69
N MET A 264 13.00 11.33 -2.42
CA MET A 264 12.60 12.37 -1.48
C MET A 264 13.54 13.58 -1.64
N PRO A 265 13.03 14.80 -1.91
CA PRO A 265 13.86 16.00 -1.80
C PRO A 265 14.33 16.13 -0.35
N ARG A 266 15.65 16.23 -0.13
CA ARG A 266 16.16 16.63 1.18
C ARG A 266 15.77 18.10 1.41
N PRO A 267 15.23 18.45 2.57
CA PRO A 267 15.11 19.86 2.92
C PRO A 267 16.51 20.48 2.95
N ILE A 268 16.66 21.61 2.26
CA ILE A 268 17.84 22.47 2.30
C ILE A 268 17.89 23.13 3.67
#